data_b8d833d819e0520f39defab0625f2bf0
#
_entry.id   b8d833d819e0520f39defab0625f2bf0
#
_cell.length_a   1.000
_cell.length_b   1.000
_cell.length_c   1.000
_cell.angle_alpha   90.00
_cell.angle_beta   90.00
_cell.angle_gamma   90.00
#
_symmetry.space_group_name_H-M   'P 1'
#
loop_
_entity.id
_entity.type
_entity.pdbx_description
1 polymer ?
#
loop_
_entity_poly.entity_id
_entity_poly.type
_entity_poly.pdbx_seq_one_letter_code
_entity_poly.pdbx_strand_id
1 'polypeptide(L)'
;MHGILRTSVMKVELFVPCIIDQFFPTVAAHTMKVLERTGVEVEYNPEQTCCGRFAYNSGFVEDAKELGDKFLNDFSYDGPVVAPSAACVHYIKKRYPELFFNTANHLNFKRMVANVYELTDFLVNQVHFDDFGAEFPYKVTFHDSCSALRGLGLGKEARQLLSKVKGLELIEMKQTDMCCGADFTMQVNQETLAMGMASHKVKNAMNTGAEYIVSTDMTCLMHQRAYIEKEGLPIKVIHIADVLASGWD
;
A
#
# COMPACT_ATOMS: atom_id res chain seq x y z
N MET A 1 23.88 21.00 -35.41
CA MET A 1 22.75 20.07 -35.24
C MET A 1 22.78 19.55 -33.82
N HIS A 2 22.00 20.15 -32.91
CA HIS A 2 21.87 19.68 -31.53
C HIS A 2 20.78 18.64 -31.54
N GLY A 3 21.16 17.38 -31.43
CA GLY A 3 20.21 16.28 -31.21
C GLY A 3 19.55 16.44 -29.83
N ILE A 4 18.26 16.73 -29.82
CA ILE A 4 17.43 16.69 -28.62
C ILE A 4 17.37 15.22 -28.22
N LEU A 5 18.14 14.83 -27.21
CA LEU A 5 17.95 13.58 -26.50
C LEU A 5 16.53 13.63 -25.93
N ARG A 6 15.57 12.94 -26.57
CA ARG A 6 14.29 12.62 -25.96
C ARG A 6 14.60 11.70 -24.79
N THR A 7 14.65 12.24 -23.58
CA THR A 7 14.55 11.42 -22.37
C THR A 7 13.22 10.71 -22.46
N SER A 8 13.23 9.39 -22.64
CA SER A 8 12.01 8.57 -22.59
C SER A 8 11.38 8.76 -21.21
N VAL A 9 10.13 9.21 -21.18
CA VAL A 9 9.36 9.28 -19.94
C VAL A 9 9.26 7.86 -19.36
N MET A 10 9.54 7.71 -18.06
CA MET A 10 9.40 6.41 -17.39
C MET A 10 7.94 6.00 -17.40
N LYS A 11 7.65 4.80 -17.87
CA LYS A 11 6.32 4.21 -17.80
C LYS A 11 6.19 3.35 -16.54
N VAL A 12 5.04 3.43 -15.91
CA VAL A 12 4.72 2.72 -14.66
C VAL A 12 3.36 2.06 -14.80
N GLU A 13 3.27 0.78 -14.51
CA GLU A 13 2.00 0.08 -14.44
C GLU A 13 1.41 0.19 -13.03
N LEU A 14 0.17 0.68 -12.94
CA LEU A 14 -0.53 0.79 -11.66
C LEU A 14 -1.28 -0.51 -11.35
N PHE A 15 -0.84 -1.21 -10.31
CA PHE A 15 -1.62 -2.30 -9.72
C PHE A 15 -2.54 -1.77 -8.62
N VAL A 16 -3.86 -1.86 -8.84
CA VAL A 16 -4.89 -1.52 -7.85
C VAL A 16 -5.32 -2.78 -7.11
N PRO A 17 -4.97 -2.94 -5.82
CA PRO A 17 -5.39 -4.09 -5.02
C PRO A 17 -6.90 -4.22 -4.90
N CYS A 18 -7.43 -5.46 -4.87
CA CYS A 18 -8.86 -5.75 -4.86
C CYS A 18 -9.66 -5.03 -3.76
N ILE A 19 -9.08 -4.86 -2.55
CA ILE A 19 -9.71 -4.11 -1.46
C ILE A 19 -9.85 -2.62 -1.81
N ILE A 20 -8.83 -2.06 -2.45
CA ILE A 20 -8.85 -0.65 -2.88
C ILE A 20 -9.85 -0.47 -4.01
N ASP A 21 -9.81 -1.34 -5.01
CA ASP A 21 -10.72 -1.31 -6.15
C ASP A 21 -12.21 -1.37 -5.71
N GLN A 22 -12.54 -2.32 -4.85
CA GLN A 22 -13.92 -2.59 -4.46
C GLN A 22 -14.49 -1.64 -3.41
N PHE A 23 -13.66 -1.17 -2.46
CA PHE A 23 -14.15 -0.43 -1.29
C PHE A 23 -13.61 0.99 -1.16
N PHE A 24 -12.49 1.30 -1.82
CA PHE A 24 -11.79 2.58 -1.67
C PHE A 24 -11.26 3.11 -3.01
N PRO A 25 -12.10 3.21 -4.06
CA PRO A 25 -11.64 3.58 -5.42
C PRO A 25 -10.98 4.96 -5.46
N THR A 26 -11.30 5.85 -4.53
CA THR A 26 -10.65 7.16 -4.38
C THR A 26 -9.14 7.02 -4.13
N VAL A 27 -8.71 6.02 -3.33
CA VAL A 27 -7.30 5.74 -3.07
C VAL A 27 -6.56 5.38 -4.38
N ALA A 28 -7.20 4.59 -5.26
CA ALA A 28 -6.63 4.26 -6.58
C ALA A 28 -6.47 5.50 -7.45
N ALA A 29 -7.52 6.34 -7.53
CA ALA A 29 -7.49 7.59 -8.29
C ALA A 29 -6.42 8.56 -7.76
N HIS A 30 -6.28 8.70 -6.44
CA HIS A 30 -5.25 9.53 -5.82
C HIS A 30 -3.85 8.95 -6.06
N THR A 31 -3.69 7.62 -6.00
CA THR A 31 -2.42 6.98 -6.33
C THR A 31 -1.98 7.30 -7.75
N MET A 32 -2.90 7.21 -8.72
CA MET A 32 -2.62 7.59 -10.12
C MET A 32 -2.16 9.03 -10.22
N LYS A 33 -2.90 9.99 -9.65
CA LYS A 33 -2.54 11.41 -9.64
C LYS A 33 -1.18 11.67 -8.98
N VAL A 34 -0.89 11.01 -7.86
CA VAL A 34 0.41 11.12 -7.17
C VAL A 34 1.54 10.64 -8.06
N LEU A 35 1.38 9.50 -8.74
CA LEU A 35 2.37 8.99 -9.68
C LEU A 35 2.58 9.93 -10.86
N GLU A 36 1.51 10.38 -11.52
CA GLU A 36 1.58 11.32 -12.66
C GLU A 36 2.29 12.62 -12.28
N ARG A 37 2.12 13.10 -11.05
CA ARG A 37 2.79 14.33 -10.57
C ARG A 37 4.31 14.20 -10.47
N THR A 38 4.85 12.99 -10.41
CA THR A 38 6.30 12.76 -10.50
C THR A 38 6.85 12.87 -11.92
N GLY A 39 5.97 13.01 -12.93
CA GLY A 39 6.34 13.06 -14.33
C GLY A 39 6.45 11.70 -15.02
N VAL A 40 6.05 10.62 -14.37
CA VAL A 40 5.94 9.30 -14.99
C VAL A 40 4.64 9.17 -15.81
N GLU A 41 4.65 8.32 -16.82
CA GLU A 41 3.45 7.92 -17.58
C GLU A 41 2.83 6.71 -16.88
N VAL A 42 1.58 6.83 -16.39
CA VAL A 42 0.89 5.75 -15.67
C VAL A 42 0.02 4.97 -16.62
N GLU A 43 0.24 3.66 -16.69
CA GLU A 43 -0.60 2.70 -17.42
C GLU A 43 -1.49 1.96 -16.42
N TYR A 44 -2.79 1.87 -16.72
CA TYR A 44 -3.77 1.13 -15.94
C TYR A 44 -4.42 0.04 -16.78
N ASN A 45 -4.31 -1.21 -16.34
CA ASN A 45 -4.97 -2.33 -16.99
C ASN A 45 -6.33 -2.59 -16.30
N PRO A 46 -7.48 -2.35 -16.96
CA PRO A 46 -8.82 -2.57 -16.35
C PRO A 46 -9.14 -4.05 -16.13
N GLU A 47 -8.42 -4.97 -16.80
CA GLU A 47 -8.64 -6.42 -16.67
C GLU A 47 -7.83 -7.04 -15.50
N GLN A 48 -7.06 -6.22 -14.77
CA GLN A 48 -6.28 -6.69 -13.63
C GLN A 48 -7.17 -7.27 -12.53
N THR A 49 -6.62 -8.23 -11.77
CA THR A 49 -7.34 -8.92 -10.69
C THR A 49 -6.54 -8.92 -9.39
N CYS A 50 -6.96 -9.75 -8.44
CA CYS A 50 -6.30 -9.90 -7.15
C CYS A 50 -4.89 -10.52 -7.30
N CYS A 51 -3.96 -10.12 -6.42
CA CYS A 51 -2.64 -10.76 -6.34
C CYS A 51 -2.66 -12.20 -5.77
N GLY A 52 -3.79 -12.71 -5.29
CA GLY A 52 -3.92 -14.05 -4.71
C GLY A 52 -3.69 -14.15 -3.20
N ARG A 53 -3.31 -13.06 -2.51
CA ARG A 53 -2.95 -13.09 -1.08
C ARG A 53 -4.03 -13.65 -0.18
N PHE A 54 -5.30 -13.31 -0.41
CA PHE A 54 -6.41 -13.80 0.42
C PHE A 54 -6.63 -15.30 0.24
N ALA A 55 -6.59 -15.81 -0.98
CA ALA A 55 -6.69 -17.24 -1.27
C ALA A 55 -5.56 -18.01 -0.58
N TYR A 56 -4.31 -17.54 -0.74
CA TYR A 56 -3.15 -18.15 -0.12
C TYR A 56 -3.25 -18.22 1.42
N ASN A 57 -3.57 -17.09 2.07
CA ASN A 57 -3.69 -17.03 3.53
C ASN A 57 -4.85 -17.88 4.07
N SER A 58 -5.88 -18.13 3.24
CA SER A 58 -7.00 -19.01 3.58
C SER A 58 -6.73 -20.50 3.30
N GLY A 59 -5.53 -20.85 2.79
CA GLY A 59 -5.14 -22.22 2.50
C GLY A 59 -5.49 -22.70 1.09
N PHE A 60 -6.12 -21.85 0.25
CA PHE A 60 -6.44 -22.15 -1.15
C PHE A 60 -5.24 -21.85 -2.05
N VAL A 61 -4.21 -22.70 -1.96
CA VAL A 61 -2.90 -22.44 -2.59
C VAL A 61 -2.99 -22.53 -4.12
N GLU A 62 -3.77 -23.47 -4.67
CA GLU A 62 -3.93 -23.61 -6.12
C GLU A 62 -4.68 -22.42 -6.71
N ASP A 63 -5.75 -21.95 -6.06
CA ASP A 63 -6.47 -20.74 -6.50
C ASP A 63 -5.55 -19.50 -6.42
N ALA A 64 -4.71 -19.43 -5.38
CA ALA A 64 -3.72 -18.37 -5.25
C ALA A 64 -2.68 -18.38 -6.38
N LYS A 65 -2.31 -19.58 -6.84
CA LYS A 65 -1.40 -19.76 -7.96
C LYS A 65 -2.05 -19.36 -9.29
N GLU A 66 -3.30 -19.74 -9.54
CA GLU A 66 -4.05 -19.31 -10.73
C GLU A 66 -4.17 -17.78 -10.79
N LEU A 67 -4.50 -17.13 -9.67
CA LEU A 67 -4.54 -15.66 -9.57
C LEU A 67 -3.16 -15.05 -9.81
N GLY A 68 -2.10 -15.67 -9.30
CA GLY A 68 -0.73 -15.21 -9.52
C GLY A 68 -0.28 -15.41 -10.97
N ASP A 69 -0.65 -16.50 -11.64
CA ASP A 69 -0.40 -16.71 -13.07
C ASP A 69 -1.09 -15.60 -13.91
N LYS A 70 -2.35 -15.28 -13.59
CA LYS A 70 -3.04 -14.16 -14.24
C LYS A 70 -2.31 -12.84 -13.98
N PHE A 71 -1.92 -12.55 -12.73
CA PHE A 71 -1.17 -11.35 -12.39
C PHE A 71 0.11 -11.22 -13.22
N LEU A 72 0.87 -12.31 -13.36
CA LEU A 72 2.09 -12.35 -14.18
C LEU A 72 1.83 -12.13 -15.68
N ASN A 73 0.61 -12.42 -16.17
CA ASN A 73 0.22 -12.17 -17.55
C ASN A 73 -0.35 -10.77 -17.77
N ASP A 74 -0.95 -10.17 -16.75
CA ASP A 74 -1.59 -8.84 -16.83
C ASP A 74 -0.57 -7.70 -16.79
N PHE A 75 0.60 -7.90 -16.19
CA PHE A 75 1.61 -6.87 -16.00
C PHE A 75 2.88 -7.12 -16.80
N SER A 76 3.49 -6.05 -17.29
CA SER A 76 4.79 -6.09 -17.96
C SER A 76 5.88 -6.52 -16.99
N TYR A 77 6.89 -7.21 -17.52
CA TYR A 77 8.06 -7.60 -16.73
C TYR A 77 9.23 -6.62 -16.85
N ASP A 78 9.14 -5.67 -17.75
CA ASP A 78 10.25 -4.79 -18.15
C ASP A 78 10.18 -3.41 -17.50
N GLY A 79 9.04 -3.07 -16.85
CA GLY A 79 8.81 -1.79 -16.18
C GLY A 79 8.42 -1.93 -14.71
N PRO A 80 8.42 -0.81 -13.96
CA PRO A 80 7.93 -0.79 -12.60
C PRO A 80 6.43 -1.04 -12.52
N VAL A 81 6.01 -1.92 -11.62
CA VAL A 81 4.62 -2.09 -11.19
C VAL A 81 4.48 -1.49 -9.80
N VAL A 82 3.61 -0.50 -9.64
CA VAL A 82 3.44 0.21 -8.37
C VAL A 82 2.07 -0.05 -7.78
N ALA A 83 2.02 -0.39 -6.49
CA ALA A 83 0.78 -0.64 -5.77
C ALA A 83 0.69 0.16 -4.47
N PRO A 84 -0.46 0.77 -4.14
CA PRO A 84 -0.72 1.42 -2.87
C PRO A 84 -1.09 0.40 -1.77
N SER A 85 -0.28 -0.66 -1.63
CA SER A 85 -0.50 -1.70 -0.61
C SER A 85 0.78 -2.47 -0.30
N ALA A 86 1.33 -2.21 0.85
CA ALA A 86 2.48 -2.96 1.35
C ALA A 86 2.19 -4.47 1.50
N ALA A 87 0.96 -4.84 1.88
CA ALA A 87 0.58 -6.24 2.05
C ALA A 87 0.60 -7.02 0.73
N CYS A 88 0.10 -6.43 -0.36
CA CYS A 88 0.11 -7.08 -1.67
C CYS A 88 1.53 -7.18 -2.23
N VAL A 89 2.31 -6.09 -2.15
CA VAL A 89 3.71 -6.09 -2.62
C VAL A 89 4.57 -7.08 -1.84
N HIS A 90 4.44 -7.10 -0.51
CA HIS A 90 5.14 -8.08 0.32
C HIS A 90 4.75 -9.52 -0.04
N TYR A 91 3.46 -9.79 -0.25
CA TYR A 91 2.98 -11.11 -0.65
C TYR A 91 3.60 -11.54 -1.99
N ILE A 92 3.58 -10.68 -3.01
CA ILE A 92 4.18 -10.95 -4.32
C ILE A 92 5.68 -11.24 -4.15
N LYS A 93 6.42 -10.36 -3.47
CA LYS A 93 7.87 -10.54 -3.26
C LYS A 93 8.22 -11.81 -2.48
N LYS A 94 7.39 -12.21 -1.53
CA LYS A 94 7.68 -13.31 -0.62
C LYS A 94 7.14 -14.65 -1.10
N ARG A 95 5.92 -14.70 -1.69
CA ARG A 95 5.22 -15.95 -1.98
C ARG A 95 5.28 -16.37 -3.45
N TYR A 96 5.39 -15.46 -4.39
CA TYR A 96 5.57 -15.83 -5.79
C TYR A 96 6.82 -16.66 -6.03
N PRO A 97 7.99 -16.42 -5.39
CA PRO A 97 9.12 -17.36 -5.47
C PRO A 97 8.77 -18.79 -5.02
N GLU A 98 7.92 -18.94 -4.00
CA GLU A 98 7.50 -20.27 -3.51
C GLU A 98 6.47 -20.92 -4.46
N LEU A 99 5.53 -20.15 -5.02
CA LEU A 99 4.47 -20.62 -5.89
C LEU A 99 4.97 -21.00 -7.30
N PHE A 100 5.93 -20.24 -7.84
CA PHE A 100 6.36 -20.31 -9.24
C PHE A 100 7.77 -20.89 -9.44
N PHE A 101 8.44 -21.32 -8.38
CA PHE A 101 9.71 -22.01 -8.49
C PHE A 101 9.52 -23.32 -9.29
N ASN A 102 10.36 -23.56 -10.32
CA ASN A 102 10.25 -24.70 -11.23
C ASN A 102 8.94 -24.79 -12.05
N THR A 103 8.25 -23.69 -12.28
CA THR A 103 7.12 -23.62 -13.22
C THR A 103 7.55 -22.98 -14.54
N ALA A 104 6.66 -23.00 -15.54
CA ALA A 104 6.87 -22.29 -16.80
C ALA A 104 7.08 -20.77 -16.60
N ASN A 105 6.48 -20.20 -15.55
CA ASN A 105 6.57 -18.78 -15.18
C ASN A 105 7.79 -18.40 -14.32
N HIS A 106 8.76 -19.29 -14.16
CA HIS A 106 9.93 -19.08 -13.31
C HIS A 106 10.72 -17.79 -13.61
N LEU A 107 10.96 -17.49 -14.89
CA LEU A 107 11.65 -16.26 -15.27
C LEU A 107 10.75 -15.02 -15.10
N ASN A 108 9.48 -15.17 -15.39
CA ASN A 108 8.49 -14.09 -15.33
C ASN A 108 8.32 -13.59 -13.90
N PHE A 109 8.11 -14.50 -12.93
CA PHE A 109 7.97 -14.07 -11.54
C PHE A 109 9.25 -13.39 -11.02
N LYS A 110 10.45 -13.85 -11.43
CA LYS A 110 11.71 -13.20 -11.00
C LYS A 110 11.80 -11.74 -11.45
N ARG A 111 11.42 -11.47 -12.69
CA ARG A 111 11.37 -10.09 -13.21
C ARG A 111 10.33 -9.27 -12.47
N MET A 112 9.13 -9.83 -12.28
CA MET A 112 8.06 -9.16 -11.55
C MET A 112 8.46 -8.83 -10.11
N VAL A 113 9.00 -9.77 -9.36
CA VAL A 113 9.46 -9.57 -7.96
C VAL A 113 10.52 -8.46 -7.86
N ALA A 114 11.37 -8.34 -8.88
CA ALA A 114 12.37 -7.28 -8.93
C ALA A 114 11.76 -5.89 -9.21
N ASN A 115 10.65 -5.83 -9.94
CA ASN A 115 10.08 -4.58 -10.48
C ASN A 115 8.75 -4.15 -9.82
N VAL A 116 8.24 -4.90 -8.84
CA VAL A 116 7.04 -4.47 -8.09
C VAL A 116 7.43 -3.66 -6.86
N TYR A 117 6.78 -2.51 -6.67
CA TYR A 117 7.09 -1.54 -5.62
C TYR A 117 5.83 -1.16 -4.85
N GLU A 118 5.99 -0.92 -3.57
CA GLU A 118 5.00 -0.20 -2.77
C GLU A 118 5.10 1.30 -3.10
N LEU A 119 3.97 2.02 -3.05
CA LEU A 119 3.90 3.41 -3.48
C LEU A 119 4.99 4.29 -2.85
N THR A 120 5.18 4.25 -1.53
CA THR A 120 6.16 5.11 -0.85
C THR A 120 7.60 4.73 -1.17
N ASP A 121 7.88 3.44 -1.36
CA ASP A 121 9.16 2.94 -1.83
C ASP A 121 9.47 3.47 -3.23
N PHE A 122 8.51 3.38 -4.15
CA PHE A 122 8.67 3.89 -5.50
C PHE A 122 8.95 5.39 -5.53
N LEU A 123 8.14 6.18 -4.82
CA LEU A 123 8.26 7.64 -4.78
C LEU A 123 9.62 8.10 -4.24
N VAL A 124 10.05 7.54 -3.12
CA VAL A 124 11.27 8.00 -2.44
C VAL A 124 12.53 7.37 -3.02
N ASN A 125 12.51 6.05 -3.25
CA ASN A 125 13.74 5.31 -3.55
C ASN A 125 13.95 5.08 -5.05
N GLN A 126 12.92 5.18 -5.91
CA GLN A 126 13.05 4.98 -7.36
C GLN A 126 13.03 6.30 -8.13
N VAL A 127 12.01 7.15 -7.91
CA VAL A 127 11.89 8.43 -8.62
C VAL A 127 12.47 9.61 -7.84
N HIS A 128 12.83 9.43 -6.57
CA HIS A 128 13.41 10.45 -5.70
C HIS A 128 12.57 11.73 -5.63
N PHE A 129 11.25 11.57 -5.52
CA PHE A 129 10.28 12.66 -5.48
C PHE A 129 9.49 12.59 -4.17
N ASP A 130 9.56 13.62 -3.34
CA ASP A 130 8.97 13.62 -2.00
C ASP A 130 8.11 14.86 -1.67
N ASP A 131 8.08 15.88 -2.52
CA ASP A 131 7.29 17.09 -2.32
C ASP A 131 6.19 17.23 -3.39
N PHE A 132 4.97 16.93 -2.99
CA PHE A 132 3.78 16.97 -3.85
C PHE A 132 3.05 18.30 -3.79
N GLY A 133 3.46 19.25 -2.95
CA GLY A 133 2.72 20.47 -2.66
C GLY A 133 1.37 20.19 -2.00
N ALA A 134 1.23 19.05 -1.32
CA ALA A 134 0.01 18.66 -0.64
C ALA A 134 -0.23 19.53 0.61
N GLU A 135 -1.51 19.75 0.95
CA GLU A 135 -1.91 20.47 2.15
C GLU A 135 -2.92 19.65 2.96
N PHE A 136 -2.56 19.29 4.19
CA PHE A 136 -3.41 18.49 5.09
C PHE A 136 -3.24 18.99 6.53
N PRO A 137 -3.94 20.07 6.94
CA PRO A 137 -3.70 20.76 8.21
C PRO A 137 -4.35 20.05 9.40
N TYR A 138 -3.93 18.80 9.65
CA TYR A 138 -4.43 17.95 10.72
C TYR A 138 -3.29 17.31 11.50
N LYS A 139 -3.59 16.95 12.75
CA LYS A 139 -2.72 16.09 13.56
C LYS A 139 -2.92 14.64 13.14
N VAL A 140 -1.84 13.99 12.75
CA VAL A 140 -1.88 12.59 12.30
C VAL A 140 -0.92 11.73 13.11
N THR A 141 -1.24 10.45 13.21
CA THR A 141 -0.28 9.45 13.67
C THR A 141 -0.13 8.37 12.59
N PHE A 142 1.02 7.70 12.55
CA PHE A 142 1.31 6.73 11.51
C PHE A 142 1.22 5.30 12.04
N HIS A 143 0.52 4.42 11.32
CA HIS A 143 0.50 2.99 11.56
C HIS A 143 1.47 2.28 10.62
N ASP A 144 2.59 1.80 11.15
CA ASP A 144 3.49 0.92 10.42
C ASP A 144 2.84 -0.45 10.24
N SER A 145 2.42 -0.77 9.00
CA SER A 145 1.92 -2.11 8.73
C SER A 145 3.05 -3.13 8.85
N CYS A 146 2.74 -4.33 9.33
CA CYS A 146 3.74 -5.38 9.47
C CYS A 146 4.36 -5.78 8.12
N SER A 147 3.58 -5.68 7.03
CA SER A 147 4.05 -5.94 5.68
C SER A 147 5.03 -4.89 5.18
N ALA A 148 4.79 -3.59 5.47
CA ALA A 148 5.72 -2.52 5.14
C ALA A 148 7.00 -2.65 5.96
N LEU A 149 6.87 -2.56 7.29
CA LEU A 149 8.03 -2.43 8.17
C LEU A 149 8.89 -3.70 8.21
N ARG A 150 8.28 -4.86 8.55
CA ARG A 150 9.02 -6.12 8.71
C ARG A 150 9.17 -6.90 7.41
N GLY A 151 8.19 -6.76 6.50
CA GLY A 151 8.17 -7.48 5.23
C GLY A 151 9.03 -6.85 4.15
N LEU A 152 8.93 -5.54 3.98
CA LEU A 152 9.61 -4.77 2.94
C LEU A 152 10.76 -3.90 3.44
N GLY A 153 10.90 -3.70 4.77
CA GLY A 153 11.90 -2.82 5.35
C GLY A 153 11.58 -1.32 5.19
N LEU A 154 10.30 -0.99 4.92
CA LEU A 154 9.83 0.37 4.70
C LEU A 154 9.25 0.96 5.99
N GLY A 155 9.62 2.18 6.30
CA GLY A 155 9.11 2.90 7.49
C GLY A 155 9.48 4.37 7.48
N LYS A 156 10.66 4.72 6.99
CA LYS A 156 11.14 6.11 6.87
C LYS A 156 10.55 6.83 5.66
N GLU A 157 10.23 6.11 4.59
CA GLU A 157 9.75 6.65 3.32
C GLU A 157 8.42 7.40 3.50
N ALA A 158 7.48 6.78 4.19
CA ALA A 158 6.20 7.40 4.50
C ALA A 158 6.37 8.67 5.36
N ARG A 159 7.26 8.64 6.34
CA ARG A 159 7.54 9.79 7.21
C ARG A 159 8.22 10.93 6.46
N GLN A 160 9.14 10.59 5.52
CA GLN A 160 9.76 11.58 4.63
C GLN A 160 8.70 12.30 3.80
N LEU A 161 7.79 11.56 3.16
CA LEU A 161 6.68 12.11 2.38
C LEU A 161 5.75 12.99 3.23
N LEU A 162 5.31 12.49 4.39
CA LEU A 162 4.43 13.23 5.29
C LEU A 162 5.07 14.51 5.84
N SER A 163 6.38 14.55 6.01
CA SER A 163 7.10 15.74 6.48
C SER A 163 7.06 16.92 5.50
N LYS A 164 6.73 16.67 4.22
CA LYS A 164 6.60 17.70 3.18
C LYS A 164 5.17 18.21 3.03
N VAL A 165 4.19 17.58 3.67
CA VAL A 165 2.78 17.98 3.58
C VAL A 165 2.53 19.21 4.45
N LYS A 166 2.06 20.28 3.82
CA LYS A 166 1.82 21.56 4.49
C LYS A 166 0.72 21.47 5.54
N GLY A 167 1.03 21.95 6.73
CA GLY A 167 0.08 21.99 7.86
C GLY A 167 -0.09 20.66 8.59
N LEU A 168 0.50 19.55 8.11
CA LEU A 168 0.42 18.25 8.77
C LEU A 168 1.36 18.21 9.99
N GLU A 169 0.83 17.76 11.12
CA GLU A 169 1.60 17.49 12.34
C GLU A 169 1.63 15.97 12.60
N LEU A 170 2.78 15.34 12.36
CA LEU A 170 2.97 13.91 12.62
C LEU A 170 3.36 13.68 14.08
N ILE A 171 2.53 12.95 14.82
CA ILE A 171 2.75 12.58 16.22
C ILE A 171 2.83 11.05 16.30
N GLU A 172 4.01 10.53 16.62
CA GLU A 172 4.21 9.08 16.68
C GLU A 172 3.47 8.46 17.88
N MET A 173 2.69 7.42 17.60
CA MET A 173 2.06 6.63 18.66
C MET A 173 3.07 5.70 19.33
N LYS A 174 2.79 5.27 20.54
CA LYS A 174 3.55 4.16 21.16
C LYS A 174 3.33 2.87 20.39
N GLN A 175 4.38 2.07 20.23
CA GLN A 175 4.31 0.76 19.56
C GLN A 175 3.74 0.87 18.11
N THR A 176 4.29 1.79 17.31
CA THR A 176 3.89 1.98 15.91
C THR A 176 3.93 0.69 15.11
N ASP A 177 4.90 -0.18 15.40
CA ASP A 177 5.20 -1.46 14.76
C ASP A 177 4.30 -2.63 15.21
N MET A 178 3.45 -2.44 16.24
CA MET A 178 2.55 -3.49 16.70
C MET A 178 1.47 -3.78 15.65
N CYS A 179 1.24 -5.07 15.37
CA CYS A 179 0.22 -5.51 14.43
C CYS A 179 -1.19 -5.10 14.88
N CYS A 180 -2.02 -4.67 13.93
CA CYS A 180 -3.42 -4.29 14.19
C CYS A 180 -4.42 -5.45 14.14
N GLY A 181 -3.99 -6.66 13.78
CA GLY A 181 -4.88 -7.83 13.69
C GLY A 181 -5.68 -7.95 12.39
N ALA A 182 -5.32 -7.20 11.33
CA ALA A 182 -6.07 -7.12 10.09
C ALA A 182 -5.92 -8.32 9.13
N ASP A 183 -5.34 -9.44 9.57
CA ASP A 183 -5.32 -10.65 8.77
C ASP A 183 -6.71 -11.26 8.68
N PHE A 184 -7.18 -11.53 7.45
CA PHE A 184 -8.53 -12.04 7.23
C PHE A 184 -8.79 -13.36 7.95
N THR A 185 -7.83 -14.29 7.90
CA THR A 185 -7.95 -15.59 8.57
C THR A 185 -8.05 -15.44 10.09
N MET A 186 -7.30 -14.51 10.66
CA MET A 186 -7.40 -14.17 12.09
C MET A 186 -8.74 -13.54 12.43
N GLN A 187 -9.26 -12.64 11.60
CA GLN A 187 -10.56 -12.00 11.83
C GLN A 187 -11.71 -13.02 11.84
N VAL A 188 -11.65 -14.05 10.98
CA VAL A 188 -12.68 -15.09 10.92
C VAL A 188 -12.54 -16.12 12.04
N ASN A 189 -11.32 -16.59 12.29
CA ASN A 189 -11.09 -17.71 13.22
C ASN A 189 -10.80 -17.28 14.67
N GLN A 190 -10.37 -16.03 14.87
CA GLN A 190 -9.95 -15.48 16.15
C GLN A 190 -10.42 -14.02 16.33
N GLU A 191 -11.69 -13.77 16.06
CA GLU A 191 -12.29 -12.42 16.05
C GLU A 191 -11.97 -11.62 17.32
N THR A 192 -12.13 -12.22 18.48
CA THR A 192 -11.86 -11.55 19.78
C THR A 192 -10.41 -11.06 19.87
N LEU A 193 -9.45 -11.87 19.40
CA LEU A 193 -8.04 -11.48 19.40
C LEU A 193 -7.80 -10.36 18.38
N ALA A 194 -8.32 -10.50 17.17
CA ALA A 194 -8.17 -9.49 16.11
C ALA A 194 -8.73 -8.14 16.56
N MET A 195 -9.91 -8.12 17.16
CA MET A 195 -10.54 -6.91 17.71
C MET A 195 -9.77 -6.34 18.91
N GLY A 196 -9.22 -7.18 19.77
CA GLY A 196 -8.35 -6.76 20.87
C GLY A 196 -7.09 -6.05 20.37
N MET A 197 -6.48 -6.55 19.28
CA MET A 197 -5.32 -5.92 18.63
C MET A 197 -5.69 -4.56 17.99
N ALA A 198 -6.83 -4.48 17.30
CA ALA A 198 -7.34 -3.22 16.77
C ALA A 198 -7.60 -2.20 17.89
N SER A 199 -8.27 -2.62 18.96
CA SER A 199 -8.53 -1.80 20.17
C SER A 199 -7.25 -1.20 20.72
N HIS A 200 -6.23 -2.03 20.94
CA HIS A 200 -4.95 -1.56 21.48
C HIS A 200 -4.28 -0.55 20.54
N LYS A 201 -4.26 -0.83 19.23
CA LYS A 201 -3.67 0.06 18.25
C LYS A 201 -4.39 1.41 18.19
N VAL A 202 -5.72 1.40 18.12
CA VAL A 202 -6.53 2.63 18.06
C VAL A 202 -6.40 3.44 19.36
N LYS A 203 -6.35 2.80 20.53
CA LYS A 203 -6.10 3.48 21.81
C LYS A 203 -4.74 4.16 21.84
N ASN A 204 -3.68 3.51 21.33
CA ASN A 204 -2.36 4.12 21.22
C ASN A 204 -2.38 5.34 20.28
N ALA A 205 -3.12 5.26 19.18
CA ALA A 205 -3.31 6.38 18.27
C ALA A 205 -4.06 7.54 18.95
N MET A 206 -5.17 7.27 19.63
CA MET A 206 -5.94 8.30 20.35
C MET A 206 -5.14 8.99 21.44
N ASN A 207 -4.25 8.28 22.12
CA ASN A 207 -3.39 8.86 23.16
C ASN A 207 -2.40 9.90 22.64
N THR A 208 -2.21 10.01 21.33
CA THR A 208 -1.40 11.07 20.69
C THR A 208 -2.16 12.38 20.53
N GLY A 209 -3.49 12.36 20.61
CA GLY A 209 -4.35 13.48 20.26
C GLY A 209 -4.48 13.69 18.74
N ALA A 210 -4.06 12.72 17.92
CA ALA A 210 -4.20 12.76 16.47
C ALA A 210 -5.67 12.61 16.05
N GLU A 211 -6.01 13.28 14.94
CA GLU A 211 -7.33 13.23 14.31
C GLU A 211 -7.41 12.08 13.29
N TYR A 212 -6.26 11.67 12.74
CA TYR A 212 -6.19 10.61 11.73
C TYR A 212 -5.08 9.59 12.04
N ILE A 213 -5.36 8.34 11.71
CA ILE A 213 -4.35 7.27 11.58
C ILE A 213 -4.04 7.15 10.10
N VAL A 214 -2.80 7.42 9.70
CA VAL A 214 -2.30 7.26 8.33
C VAL A 214 -1.59 5.91 8.20
N SER A 215 -1.73 5.24 7.07
CA SER A 215 -0.95 4.02 6.74
C SER A 215 -0.80 3.85 5.23
N THR A 216 0.09 2.96 4.83
CA THR A 216 0.29 2.48 3.44
C THR A 216 -0.52 1.22 3.13
N ASP A 217 -1.41 0.78 4.03
CA ASP A 217 -2.13 -0.48 3.87
C ASP A 217 -3.61 -0.36 4.24
N MET A 218 -4.46 -0.36 3.21
CA MET A 218 -5.91 -0.25 3.40
C MET A 218 -6.52 -1.41 4.17
N THR A 219 -5.94 -2.61 4.12
CA THR A 219 -6.45 -3.74 4.91
C THR A 219 -6.35 -3.44 6.41
N CYS A 220 -5.22 -2.86 6.84
CA CYS A 220 -5.02 -2.44 8.22
C CYS A 220 -5.97 -1.30 8.61
N LEU A 221 -6.11 -0.30 7.74
CA LEU A 221 -6.98 0.85 7.99
C LEU A 221 -8.45 0.45 8.04
N MET A 222 -8.90 -0.44 7.17
CA MET A 222 -10.28 -0.96 7.16
C MET A 222 -10.61 -1.67 8.47
N HIS A 223 -9.71 -2.50 8.99
CA HIS A 223 -9.93 -3.20 10.26
C HIS A 223 -9.97 -2.23 11.45
N GLN A 224 -9.05 -1.26 11.50
CA GLN A 224 -9.06 -0.22 12.53
C GLN A 224 -10.31 0.66 12.42
N ARG A 225 -10.74 1.00 11.20
CA ARG A 225 -11.98 1.75 10.94
C ARG A 225 -13.21 1.01 11.49
N ALA A 226 -13.33 -0.30 11.25
CA ALA A 226 -14.43 -1.09 11.76
C ALA A 226 -14.51 -1.06 13.30
N TYR A 227 -13.36 -1.10 14.00
CA TYR A 227 -13.30 -0.93 15.44
C TYR A 227 -13.72 0.48 15.88
N ILE A 228 -13.19 1.51 15.21
CA ILE A 228 -13.49 2.93 15.49
C ILE A 228 -15.00 3.21 15.35
N GLU A 229 -15.61 2.74 14.26
CA GLU A 229 -17.06 2.90 14.00
C GLU A 229 -17.91 2.14 15.04
N LYS A 230 -17.53 0.91 15.38
CA LYS A 230 -18.23 0.11 16.39
C LYS A 230 -18.25 0.77 17.77
N GLU A 231 -17.15 1.40 18.16
CA GLU A 231 -17.00 2.05 19.48
C GLU A 231 -17.36 3.55 19.46
N GLY A 232 -17.73 4.11 18.30
CA GLY A 232 -18.09 5.52 18.18
C GLY A 232 -16.94 6.48 18.48
N LEU A 233 -15.69 6.14 18.12
CA LEU A 233 -14.50 6.90 18.49
C LEU A 233 -14.28 8.08 17.51
N PRO A 234 -13.71 9.21 17.97
CA PRO A 234 -13.59 10.44 17.18
C PRO A 234 -12.41 10.46 16.20
N ILE A 235 -11.54 9.44 16.20
CA ILE A 235 -10.39 9.36 15.30
C ILE A 235 -10.82 8.74 13.96
N LYS A 236 -10.15 9.13 12.88
CA LYS A 236 -10.41 8.63 11.51
C LYS A 236 -9.21 7.87 10.98
N VAL A 237 -9.39 7.14 9.89
CA VAL A 237 -8.31 6.50 9.15
C VAL A 237 -8.22 7.09 7.75
N ILE A 238 -6.99 7.16 7.20
CA ILE A 238 -6.75 7.70 5.86
C ILE A 238 -5.54 7.02 5.24
N HIS A 239 -5.60 6.73 3.94
CA HIS A 239 -4.45 6.21 3.21
C HIS A 239 -3.45 7.32 2.88
N ILE A 240 -2.14 7.00 2.87
CA ILE A 240 -1.11 8.00 2.56
C ILE A 240 -1.29 8.63 1.19
N ALA A 241 -1.79 7.89 0.18
CA ALA A 241 -2.06 8.45 -1.15
C ALA A 241 -3.10 9.57 -1.11
N ASP A 242 -4.11 9.46 -0.24
CA ASP A 242 -5.13 10.51 -0.07
C ASP A 242 -4.52 11.77 0.57
N VAL A 243 -3.59 11.58 1.52
CA VAL A 243 -2.87 12.69 2.14
C VAL A 243 -1.96 13.40 1.13
N LEU A 244 -1.23 12.63 0.30
CA LEU A 244 -0.31 13.19 -0.71
C LEU A 244 -1.04 13.89 -1.86
N ALA A 245 -2.29 13.51 -2.13
CA ALA A 245 -3.13 14.14 -3.15
C ALA A 245 -4.01 15.28 -2.60
N SER A 246 -3.93 15.60 -1.30
CA SER A 246 -4.78 16.61 -0.68
C SER A 246 -4.35 18.04 -1.04
N GLY A 247 -5.33 18.96 -1.09
CA GLY A 247 -5.09 20.38 -1.42
C GLY A 247 -4.83 20.65 -2.92
N TRP A 248 -5.09 19.67 -3.78
CA TRP A 248 -5.06 19.87 -5.23
C TRP A 248 -6.48 20.12 -5.74
N ASP A 249 -6.73 21.34 -6.19
CA ASP A 249 -7.96 21.75 -6.88
C ASP A 249 -7.93 21.38 -8.37
#